data_b669d5d30476661e1bae97b41c633247
#
_entry.id   b669d5d30476661e1bae97b41c633247
#
_cell.length_a   1.000
_cell.length_b   1.000
_cell.length_c   1.000
_cell.angle_alpha   90.00
_cell.angle_beta   90.00
_cell.angle_gamma   90.00
#
_symmetry.space_group_name_H-M   'P 1'
#
loop_
_entity.id
_entity.type
_entity.pdbx_description
1 polymer ?
#
loop_
_entity_poly.entity_id
_entity_poly.type
_entity_poly.pdbx_seq_one_letter_code
_entity_poly.pdbx_strand_id
1 'polypeptide(L)'
;SNGVELLEWMKAQGYRMPFLIMTGYGDIPGAVEAVKRGAADYLPKPIQTEKVLGIIRGLLNRRNRKKVKERAFYVGKSPLAVKLQNIVRVVAPADSLSVLIRGASGTGKEYVARQVHALSGRADAPFIAVDCGVLPKELAASELFGHVKGAFTGATEHKTGMFAAANRGTLFLDEVG
;
A
#
# COMPACT_ATOMS: atom_id res chain seq x y z
N SER A 1 -21.54 9.83 30.41
CA SER A 1 -21.29 8.77 29.40
C SER A 1 -19.80 8.55 29.25
N ASN A 2 -19.36 7.36 29.55
CA ASN A 2 -17.96 6.95 29.46
C ASN A 2 -17.66 6.55 28.00
N GLY A 3 -16.50 6.94 27.46
CA GLY A 3 -16.11 6.58 26.08
C GLY A 3 -16.12 5.07 25.79
N VAL A 4 -16.00 4.25 26.83
CA VAL A 4 -16.11 2.77 26.75
C VAL A 4 -17.57 2.31 26.51
N GLU A 5 -18.53 2.94 27.15
CA GLU A 5 -19.96 2.68 26.93
C GLU A 5 -20.38 3.03 25.50
N LEU A 6 -19.87 4.15 24.99
CA LEU A 6 -20.09 4.55 23.59
C LEU A 6 -19.49 3.53 22.61
N LEU A 7 -18.27 3.05 22.88
CA LEU A 7 -17.62 2.00 22.08
C LEU A 7 -18.46 0.73 22.02
N GLU A 8 -18.98 0.27 23.15
CA GLU A 8 -19.83 -0.92 23.23
C GLU A 8 -21.14 -0.74 22.46
N TRP A 9 -21.79 0.40 22.65
CA TRP A 9 -23.02 0.72 21.92
C TRP A 9 -22.77 0.73 20.40
N MET A 10 -21.71 1.39 19.93
CA MET A 10 -21.40 1.44 18.52
C MET A 10 -21.07 0.07 17.92
N LYS A 11 -20.41 -0.80 18.69
CA LYS A 11 -20.18 -2.20 18.28
C LYS A 11 -21.47 -2.99 18.20
N ALA A 12 -22.37 -2.82 19.15
CA ALA A 12 -23.68 -3.46 19.13
C ALA A 12 -24.52 -3.03 17.93
N GLN A 13 -24.34 -1.79 17.43
CA GLN A 13 -24.95 -1.28 16.20
C GLN A 13 -24.24 -1.73 14.91
N GLY A 14 -23.21 -2.57 15.01
CA GLY A 14 -22.50 -3.10 13.84
C GLY A 14 -21.46 -2.18 13.21
N TYR A 15 -21.10 -1.05 13.83
CA TYR A 15 -20.04 -0.19 13.36
C TYR A 15 -18.67 -0.87 13.45
N ARG A 16 -17.94 -0.95 12.33
CA ARG A 16 -16.63 -1.65 12.23
C ARG A 16 -15.45 -0.69 12.06
N MET A 17 -15.62 0.58 12.39
CA MET A 17 -14.52 1.55 12.34
C MET A 17 -13.57 1.39 13.54
N PRO A 18 -12.27 1.70 13.41
CA PRO A 18 -11.36 1.74 14.55
C PRO A 18 -11.70 2.92 15.48
N PHE A 19 -11.73 2.67 16.79
CA PHE A 19 -11.98 3.66 17.82
C PHE A 19 -10.69 3.99 18.57
N LEU A 20 -10.38 5.28 18.66
CA LEU A 20 -9.34 5.82 19.54
C LEU A 20 -10.01 6.50 20.72
N ILE A 21 -9.68 6.10 21.93
CA ILE A 21 -10.22 6.70 23.15
C ILE A 21 -9.21 7.68 23.71
N MET A 22 -9.66 8.90 23.97
CA MET A 22 -8.86 9.96 24.61
C MET A 22 -9.27 10.06 26.09
N THR A 23 -8.30 9.92 26.99
CA THR A 23 -8.55 9.96 28.44
C THR A 23 -7.78 11.07 29.13
N GLY A 24 -8.30 11.53 30.28
CA GLY A 24 -7.57 12.46 31.14
C GLY A 24 -6.39 11.80 31.85
N TYR A 25 -5.60 12.62 32.54
CA TYR A 25 -4.39 12.20 33.25
C TYR A 25 -4.72 11.14 34.31
N GLY A 26 -4.06 9.99 34.27
CA GLY A 26 -4.06 9.01 35.37
C GLY A 26 -5.00 7.81 35.23
N ASP A 27 -5.84 7.73 34.19
CA ASP A 27 -6.78 6.59 34.03
C ASP A 27 -6.16 5.41 33.25
N ILE A 28 -5.09 4.82 33.80
CA ILE A 28 -4.44 3.64 33.22
C ILE A 28 -5.38 2.41 33.25
N PRO A 29 -6.16 2.14 34.33
CA PRO A 29 -7.10 1.04 34.36
C PRO A 29 -8.19 1.17 33.28
N GLY A 30 -8.77 2.34 33.09
CA GLY A 30 -9.77 2.60 32.06
C GLY A 30 -9.21 2.46 30.64
N ALA A 31 -7.95 2.80 30.43
CA ALA A 31 -7.24 2.62 29.18
C ALA A 31 -7.09 1.15 28.80
N VAL A 32 -6.64 0.31 29.75
CA VAL A 32 -6.50 -1.15 29.57
C VAL A 32 -7.86 -1.80 29.29
N GLU A 33 -8.90 -1.38 30.01
CA GLU A 33 -10.26 -1.86 29.80
C GLU A 33 -10.79 -1.49 28.41
N ALA A 34 -10.55 -0.26 27.95
CA ALA A 34 -10.93 0.20 26.62
C ALA A 34 -10.32 -0.68 25.52
N VAL A 35 -9.03 -0.99 25.61
CA VAL A 35 -8.34 -1.87 24.65
C VAL A 35 -8.88 -3.30 24.71
N LYS A 36 -9.12 -3.86 25.90
CA LYS A 36 -9.74 -5.18 26.06
C LYS A 36 -11.13 -5.26 25.45
N ARG A 37 -11.90 -4.18 25.52
CA ARG A 37 -13.23 -4.06 24.89
C ARG A 37 -13.16 -3.72 23.41
N GLY A 38 -11.93 -3.59 22.85
CA GLY A 38 -11.64 -3.51 21.42
C GLY A 38 -11.57 -2.11 20.87
N ALA A 39 -11.17 -1.12 21.66
CA ALA A 39 -10.61 0.10 21.15
C ALA A 39 -9.30 -0.22 20.39
N ALA A 40 -9.04 0.51 19.32
CA ALA A 40 -7.83 0.32 18.53
C ALA A 40 -6.58 0.78 19.29
N ASP A 41 -6.73 1.85 20.07
CA ASP A 41 -5.71 2.39 20.99
C ASP A 41 -6.34 3.41 21.93
N TYR A 42 -5.55 3.89 22.92
CA TYR A 42 -5.94 5.00 23.77
C TYR A 42 -4.85 6.08 23.78
N LEU A 43 -5.26 7.32 24.05
CA LEU A 43 -4.40 8.49 24.06
C LEU A 43 -4.63 9.30 25.33
N PRO A 44 -3.59 9.48 26.19
CA PRO A 44 -3.68 10.39 27.33
C PRO A 44 -3.66 11.85 26.85
N LYS A 45 -4.43 12.71 27.54
CA LYS A 45 -4.33 14.16 27.39
C LYS A 45 -3.14 14.68 28.25
N PRO A 46 -2.34 15.68 27.78
CA PRO A 46 -2.44 16.41 26.52
C PRO A 46 -2.03 15.60 25.31
N ILE A 47 -2.75 15.79 24.20
CA ILE A 47 -2.59 15.00 22.99
C ILE A 47 -1.34 15.43 22.23
N GLN A 48 -0.43 14.47 21.97
CA GLN A 48 0.73 14.67 21.13
C GLN A 48 0.35 14.37 19.67
N THR A 49 0.34 15.40 18.81
CA THR A 49 -0.11 15.32 17.41
C THR A 49 0.62 14.23 16.63
N GLU A 50 1.94 14.11 16.80
CA GLU A 50 2.74 13.11 16.08
C GLU A 50 2.35 11.68 16.47
N LYS A 51 2.06 11.43 17.75
CA LYS A 51 1.61 10.11 18.23
C LYS A 51 0.25 9.76 17.66
N VAL A 52 -0.69 10.70 17.62
CA VAL A 52 -2.01 10.50 17.00
C VAL A 52 -1.88 10.18 15.51
N LEU A 53 -1.09 10.97 14.79
CA LEU A 53 -0.86 10.73 13.35
C LEU A 53 -0.21 9.38 13.09
N GLY A 54 0.74 8.96 13.91
CA GLY A 54 1.36 7.63 13.83
C GLY A 54 0.34 6.50 13.98
N ILE A 55 -0.53 6.58 14.99
CA ILE A 55 -1.59 5.59 15.25
C ILE A 55 -2.60 5.58 14.09
N ILE A 56 -3.08 6.74 13.66
CA ILE A 56 -4.04 6.84 12.54
C ILE A 56 -3.45 6.24 11.26
N ARG A 57 -2.21 6.59 10.90
CA ARG A 57 -1.51 6.02 9.74
C ARG A 57 -1.41 4.50 9.87
N GLY A 58 -1.04 3.97 11.04
CA GLY A 58 -0.97 2.53 11.30
C GLY A 58 -2.32 1.83 11.13
N LEU A 59 -3.42 2.44 11.59
CA LEU A 59 -4.78 1.90 11.47
C LEU A 59 -5.29 1.94 10.03
N LEU A 60 -5.03 3.01 9.29
CA LEU A 60 -5.37 3.15 7.88
C LEU A 60 -4.60 2.12 7.03
N ASN A 61 -3.32 1.93 7.31
CA ASN A 61 -2.49 0.94 6.63
C ASN A 61 -2.97 -0.49 6.91
N ARG A 62 -3.37 -0.82 8.15
CA ARG A 62 -3.98 -2.12 8.48
C ARG A 62 -5.31 -2.33 7.73
N ARG A 63 -6.13 -1.30 7.60
CA ARG A 63 -7.40 -1.35 6.85
C ARG A 63 -7.16 -1.56 5.36
N ASN A 64 -6.17 -0.89 4.79
CA ASN A 64 -5.78 -1.06 3.40
C ASN A 64 -5.19 -2.45 3.14
N ARG A 65 -4.31 -2.96 4.02
CA ARG A 65 -3.80 -4.33 3.97
C ARG A 65 -4.92 -5.38 4.07
N LYS A 66 -5.97 -5.14 4.86
CA LYS A 66 -7.13 -6.01 4.94
C LYS A 66 -7.97 -5.98 3.66
N LYS A 67 -8.18 -4.78 3.06
CA LYS A 67 -8.85 -4.63 1.76
C LYS A 67 -8.06 -5.26 0.60
N VAL A 68 -6.73 -5.20 0.64
CA VAL A 68 -5.86 -5.86 -0.34
C VAL A 68 -5.88 -7.38 -0.16
N LYS A 69 -5.97 -7.89 1.09
CA LYS A 69 -6.19 -9.32 1.36
C LYS A 69 -7.58 -9.80 0.92
N GLU A 70 -8.60 -8.94 0.96
CA GLU A 70 -9.96 -9.24 0.52
C GLU A 70 -10.14 -9.12 -1.01
N ARG A 71 -9.28 -8.43 -1.73
CA ARG A 71 -9.08 -8.64 -3.16
C ARG A 71 -8.29 -9.95 -3.33
N ALA A 72 -8.99 -11.07 -3.10
CA ALA A 72 -8.43 -12.39 -3.33
C ALA A 72 -7.95 -12.45 -4.78
N PHE A 73 -6.64 -12.29 -4.97
CA PHE A 73 -6.03 -12.57 -6.27
C PHE A 73 -6.41 -14.00 -6.62
N TYR A 74 -7.01 -14.19 -7.78
CA TYR A 74 -7.33 -15.53 -8.24
C TYR A 74 -6.03 -16.34 -8.35
N VAL A 75 -5.94 -17.38 -7.56
CA VAL A 75 -4.83 -18.32 -7.60
C VAL A 75 -5.31 -19.53 -8.38
N GLY A 76 -4.70 -19.79 -9.52
CA GLY A 76 -4.96 -20.99 -10.28
C GLY A 76 -4.70 -22.25 -9.41
N LYS A 77 -5.52 -23.28 -9.61
CA LYS A 77 -5.42 -24.53 -8.84
C LYS A 77 -4.36 -25.50 -9.40
N SER A 78 -3.72 -25.17 -10.53
CA SER A 78 -2.69 -26.02 -11.12
C SER A 78 -1.42 -26.05 -10.24
N PRO A 79 -0.64 -27.15 -10.28
CA PRO A 79 0.61 -27.22 -9.52
C PRO A 79 1.58 -26.08 -9.83
N LEU A 80 1.63 -25.63 -11.10
CA LEU A 80 2.46 -24.50 -11.52
C LEU A 80 1.98 -23.17 -10.93
N ALA A 81 0.66 -22.95 -10.87
CA ALA A 81 0.11 -21.76 -10.26
C ALA A 81 0.38 -21.69 -8.74
N VAL A 82 0.26 -22.83 -8.06
CA VAL A 82 0.60 -22.94 -6.63
C VAL A 82 2.09 -22.66 -6.40
N LYS A 83 2.97 -23.22 -7.25
CA LYS A 83 4.42 -22.97 -7.19
C LYS A 83 4.72 -21.47 -7.39
N LEU A 84 4.10 -20.83 -8.38
CA LEU A 84 4.25 -19.41 -8.65
C LEU A 84 3.81 -18.57 -7.44
N GLN A 85 2.67 -18.89 -6.82
CA GLN A 85 2.19 -18.21 -5.63
C GLN A 85 3.16 -18.31 -4.44
N ASN A 86 3.77 -19.47 -4.25
CA ASN A 86 4.78 -19.65 -3.21
C ASN A 86 6.00 -18.76 -3.47
N ILE A 87 6.47 -18.67 -4.72
CA ILE A 87 7.56 -17.77 -5.12
C ILE A 87 7.16 -16.31 -4.84
N VAL A 88 5.98 -15.87 -5.23
CA VAL A 88 5.48 -14.52 -4.99
C VAL A 88 5.49 -14.18 -3.49
N ARG A 89 5.03 -15.10 -2.64
CA ARG A 89 5.03 -14.91 -1.17
C ARG A 89 6.42 -14.77 -0.57
N VAL A 90 7.41 -15.43 -1.14
CA VAL A 90 8.81 -15.35 -0.69
C VAL A 90 9.47 -14.05 -1.17
N VAL A 91 9.21 -13.65 -2.42
CA VAL A 91 9.85 -12.50 -3.06
C VAL A 91 9.23 -11.17 -2.61
N ALA A 92 7.90 -11.13 -2.42
CA ALA A 92 7.19 -9.88 -2.14
C ALA A 92 7.67 -9.12 -0.89
N PRO A 93 8.03 -9.75 0.24
CA PRO A 93 8.55 -9.05 1.42
C PRO A 93 9.96 -8.48 1.25
N ALA A 94 10.70 -8.88 0.21
CA ALA A 94 12.07 -8.44 -0.01
C ALA A 94 12.09 -7.06 -0.68
N ASP A 95 12.32 -6.01 0.08
CA ASP A 95 12.15 -4.61 -0.34
C ASP A 95 13.21 -4.12 -1.35
N SER A 96 14.36 -4.77 -1.43
CA SER A 96 15.51 -4.35 -2.25
C SER A 96 15.73 -5.19 -3.51
N LEU A 97 14.82 -6.14 -3.82
CA LEU A 97 14.98 -7.01 -4.98
C LEU A 97 14.31 -6.44 -6.24
N SER A 98 15.05 -6.47 -7.35
CA SER A 98 14.46 -6.37 -8.68
C SER A 98 13.94 -7.75 -9.10
N VAL A 99 12.69 -7.82 -9.56
CA VAL A 99 12.01 -9.06 -9.93
C VAL A 99 11.82 -9.09 -11.44
N LEU A 100 12.38 -10.12 -12.10
CA LEU A 100 12.15 -10.38 -13.51
C LEU A 100 11.01 -11.41 -13.67
N ILE A 101 9.93 -11.00 -14.33
CA ILE A 101 8.78 -11.84 -14.65
C ILE A 101 8.85 -12.22 -16.13
N ARG A 102 9.06 -13.50 -16.42
CA ARG A 102 9.13 -14.02 -17.81
C ARG A 102 7.90 -14.84 -18.15
N GLY A 103 7.40 -14.65 -19.36
CA GLY A 103 6.25 -15.41 -19.88
C GLY A 103 5.79 -14.85 -21.23
N ALA A 104 5.05 -15.65 -21.99
CA ALA A 104 4.46 -15.21 -23.26
C ALA A 104 3.50 -14.03 -23.06
N SER A 105 3.18 -13.32 -24.14
CA SER A 105 2.18 -12.25 -24.07
C SER A 105 0.84 -12.81 -23.61
N GLY A 106 0.08 -12.04 -22.83
CA GLY A 106 -1.22 -12.45 -22.30
C GLY A 106 -1.20 -13.44 -21.12
N THR A 107 -0.03 -13.90 -20.64
CA THR A 107 0.05 -14.87 -19.52
C THR A 107 -0.20 -14.27 -18.14
N GLY A 108 -0.48 -12.98 -18.05
CA GLY A 108 -0.77 -12.30 -16.78
C GLY A 108 0.46 -11.82 -16.00
N LYS A 109 1.54 -11.45 -16.69
CA LYS A 109 2.76 -10.88 -16.06
C LYS A 109 2.45 -9.70 -15.14
N GLU A 110 1.63 -8.74 -15.60
CA GLU A 110 1.21 -7.60 -14.79
C GLU A 110 0.41 -8.04 -13.55
N TYR A 111 -0.44 -9.07 -13.68
CA TYR A 111 -1.18 -9.62 -12.55
C TYR A 111 -0.25 -10.14 -11.46
N VAL A 112 0.83 -10.84 -11.84
CA VAL A 112 1.87 -11.32 -10.92
C VAL A 112 2.60 -10.14 -10.28
N ALA A 113 2.97 -9.11 -11.06
CA ALA A 113 3.62 -7.91 -10.54
C ALA A 113 2.75 -7.18 -9.50
N ARG A 114 1.44 -7.07 -9.76
CA ARG A 114 0.48 -6.49 -8.81
C ARG A 114 0.34 -7.34 -7.54
N GLN A 115 0.43 -8.65 -7.63
CA GLN A 115 0.46 -9.53 -6.46
C GLN A 115 1.73 -9.33 -5.61
N VAL A 116 2.91 -9.24 -6.26
CA VAL A 116 4.17 -8.95 -5.57
C VAL A 116 4.08 -7.63 -4.83
N HIS A 117 3.59 -6.57 -5.49
CA HIS A 117 3.38 -5.27 -4.86
C HIS A 117 2.42 -5.35 -3.67
N ALA A 118 1.27 -5.97 -3.85
CA ALA A 118 0.22 -6.06 -2.83
C ALA A 118 0.63 -6.85 -1.58
N LEU A 119 1.57 -7.80 -1.73
CA LEU A 119 2.11 -8.60 -0.62
C LEU A 119 3.42 -8.03 -0.05
N SER A 120 3.97 -6.96 -0.63
CA SER A 120 5.20 -6.29 -0.18
C SER A 120 4.96 -5.34 0.99
N GLY A 121 6.04 -4.90 1.62
CA GLY A 121 6.03 -3.84 2.63
C GLY A 121 5.54 -2.47 2.10
N ARG A 122 5.52 -2.31 0.75
CA ARG A 122 5.14 -1.07 0.03
C ARG A 122 3.75 -1.13 -0.62
N ALA A 123 2.88 -2.05 -0.21
CA ALA A 123 1.54 -2.25 -0.77
C ALA A 123 0.63 -1.00 -0.74
N ASP A 124 0.91 -0.06 0.15
CA ASP A 124 0.18 1.21 0.28
C ASP A 124 0.82 2.36 -0.54
N ALA A 125 1.97 2.13 -1.15
CA ALA A 125 2.67 3.09 -2.00
C ALA A 125 2.23 2.97 -3.48
N PRO A 126 2.62 3.88 -4.37
CA PRO A 126 2.21 3.83 -5.76
C PRO A 126 2.67 2.56 -6.48
N PHE A 127 1.79 1.99 -7.32
CA PHE A 127 2.12 1.00 -8.32
C PHE A 127 1.98 1.65 -9.69
N ILE A 128 3.10 1.85 -10.39
CA ILE A 128 3.14 2.46 -11.72
C ILE A 128 3.46 1.34 -12.72
N ALA A 129 2.58 1.12 -13.68
CA ALA A 129 2.81 0.20 -14.80
C ALA A 129 3.13 0.99 -16.07
N VAL A 130 4.15 0.56 -16.76
CA VAL A 130 4.63 1.17 -18.02
C VAL A 130 4.76 0.06 -19.05
N ASP A 131 4.08 0.20 -20.15
CA ASP A 131 4.29 -0.61 -21.33
C ASP A 131 5.39 0.04 -22.20
N CYS A 132 6.58 -0.54 -22.18
CA CYS A 132 7.73 0.01 -22.92
C CYS A 132 7.58 -0.18 -24.44
N GLY A 133 6.76 -1.13 -24.88
CA GLY A 133 6.52 -1.38 -26.30
C GLY A 133 5.72 -0.28 -27.01
N VAL A 134 4.90 0.48 -26.26
CA VAL A 134 4.13 1.61 -26.83
C VAL A 134 4.79 2.97 -26.60
N LEU A 135 5.89 3.05 -25.86
CA LEU A 135 6.60 4.32 -25.65
C LEU A 135 7.38 4.72 -26.92
N PRO A 136 7.10 5.89 -27.50
CA PRO A 136 7.94 6.41 -28.59
C PRO A 136 9.38 6.55 -28.11
N LYS A 137 10.34 6.04 -28.89
CA LYS A 137 11.77 6.02 -28.51
C LYS A 137 12.29 7.42 -28.16
N GLU A 138 11.83 8.43 -28.87
CA GLU A 138 12.21 9.84 -28.68
C GLU A 138 11.71 10.41 -27.36
N LEU A 139 10.61 9.90 -26.83
CA LEU A 139 9.97 10.37 -25.61
C LEU A 139 10.25 9.47 -24.40
N ALA A 140 10.76 8.26 -24.62
CA ALA A 140 10.94 7.26 -23.56
C ALA A 140 11.75 7.78 -22.37
N ALA A 141 12.86 8.48 -22.64
CA ALA A 141 13.68 9.08 -21.59
C ALA A 141 12.89 10.14 -20.78
N SER A 142 12.12 10.98 -21.46
CA SER A 142 11.30 12.02 -20.84
C SER A 142 10.14 11.41 -20.03
N GLU A 143 9.50 10.35 -20.52
CA GLU A 143 8.43 9.65 -19.81
C GLU A 143 8.96 8.94 -18.55
N LEU A 144 10.06 8.22 -18.68
CA LEU A 144 10.62 7.43 -17.59
C LEU A 144 11.29 8.30 -16.52
N PHE A 145 12.13 9.26 -16.92
CA PHE A 145 12.96 10.03 -15.99
C PHE A 145 12.46 11.46 -15.74
N GLY A 146 11.54 11.95 -16.59
CA GLY A 146 11.07 13.32 -16.55
C GLY A 146 12.04 14.32 -17.21
N HIS A 147 11.66 15.57 -17.21
CA HIS A 147 12.49 16.67 -17.70
C HIS A 147 12.14 18.00 -17.03
N VAL A 148 13.08 18.93 -17.05
CA VAL A 148 12.83 20.32 -16.66
C VAL A 148 12.38 21.11 -17.88
N LYS A 149 11.65 22.20 -17.67
CA LYS A 149 11.27 23.13 -18.74
C LYS A 149 12.52 23.58 -19.49
N GLY A 150 12.46 23.52 -20.82
CA GLY A 150 13.55 23.94 -21.71
C GLY A 150 14.64 22.88 -21.95
N ALA A 151 14.49 21.65 -21.46
CA ALA A 151 15.49 20.59 -21.65
C ALA A 151 15.70 20.19 -23.12
N PHE A 152 14.67 20.35 -23.97
CA PHE A 152 14.71 20.10 -25.39
C PHE A 152 13.64 20.92 -26.12
N THR A 153 13.69 20.99 -27.45
CA THR A 153 12.67 21.67 -28.26
C THR A 153 11.31 21.03 -28.07
N GLY A 154 10.38 21.78 -27.49
CA GLY A 154 9.04 21.28 -27.13
C GLY A 154 8.85 20.98 -25.62
N ALA A 155 9.88 21.06 -24.79
CA ALA A 155 9.76 20.96 -23.34
C ALA A 155 9.21 22.27 -22.74
N THR A 156 7.91 22.50 -22.88
CA THR A 156 7.24 23.74 -22.44
C THR A 156 7.04 23.82 -20.94
N GLU A 157 6.99 22.67 -20.25
CA GLU A 157 6.72 22.55 -18.82
C GLU A 157 7.69 21.56 -18.17
N HIS A 158 7.71 21.55 -16.83
CA HIS A 158 8.40 20.53 -16.05
C HIS A 158 7.56 19.25 -16.05
N LYS A 159 8.18 18.08 -16.27
CA LYS A 159 7.52 16.77 -16.24
C LYS A 159 8.18 15.86 -15.21
N THR A 160 7.37 15.36 -14.27
CA THR A 160 7.81 14.31 -13.34
C THR A 160 7.82 12.97 -14.07
N GLY A 161 8.94 12.27 -14.05
CA GLY A 161 9.08 10.97 -14.68
C GLY A 161 8.43 9.84 -13.86
N MET A 162 8.18 8.71 -14.53
CA MET A 162 7.53 7.54 -13.93
C MET A 162 8.35 6.92 -12.80
N PHE A 163 9.70 6.97 -12.88
CA PHE A 163 10.58 6.56 -11.77
C PHE A 163 10.34 7.40 -10.52
N ALA A 164 10.24 8.72 -10.68
CA ALA A 164 9.98 9.61 -9.55
C ALA A 164 8.54 9.42 -9.00
N ALA A 165 7.56 9.21 -9.88
CA ALA A 165 6.18 8.95 -9.50
C ALA A 165 6.03 7.62 -8.73
N ALA A 166 6.85 6.61 -9.05
CA ALA A 166 6.88 5.32 -8.36
C ALA A 166 7.72 5.32 -7.08
N ASN A 167 8.23 6.48 -6.64
CA ASN A 167 9.11 6.57 -5.48
C ASN A 167 8.48 5.93 -4.23
N ARG A 168 9.28 5.09 -3.53
CA ARG A 168 8.86 4.24 -2.39
C ARG A 168 7.78 3.20 -2.73
N GLY A 169 7.37 3.11 -3.99
CA GLY A 169 6.38 2.18 -4.49
C GLY A 169 6.99 1.06 -5.35
N THR A 170 6.29 0.72 -6.41
CA THR A 170 6.72 -0.29 -7.38
C THR A 170 6.57 0.27 -8.79
N LEU A 171 7.62 0.20 -9.58
CA LEU A 171 7.58 0.44 -11.02
C LEU A 171 7.59 -0.91 -11.73
N PHE A 172 6.55 -1.19 -12.51
CA PHE A 172 6.47 -2.37 -13.37
C PHE A 172 6.72 -1.93 -14.82
N LEU A 173 7.76 -2.46 -15.41
CA LEU A 173 8.08 -2.23 -16.81
C LEU A 173 7.70 -3.48 -17.60
N ASP A 174 6.73 -3.38 -18.51
CA ASP A 174 6.35 -4.46 -19.40
C ASP A 174 7.05 -4.32 -20.75
N GLU A 175 7.24 -5.42 -21.44
CA GLU A 175 7.86 -5.49 -22.79
C GLU A 175 9.23 -4.80 -22.88
N VAL A 176 10.12 -5.11 -21.91
CA VAL A 176 11.49 -4.53 -21.84
C VAL A 176 12.53 -5.25 -22.70
N GLY A 177 12.19 -6.34 -23.40
CA GLY A 177 13.11 -7.17 -24.18
C GLY A 177 12.73 -7.36 -25.63
#